data_11094b4437cfc82c279b3121b1274880
#
_entry.id   11094b4437cfc82c279b3121b1274880
#
_cell.length_a   1.000
_cell.length_b   1.000
_cell.length_c   1.000
_cell.angle_alpha   90.00
_cell.angle_beta   90.00
_cell.angle_gamma   90.00
#
_symmetry.space_group_name_H-M   'P 1'
#
loop_
_entity.id
_entity.type
_entity.pdbx_description
1 polymer ?
#
loop_
_entity_poly.entity_id
_entity_poly.type
_entity_poly.pdbx_seq_one_letter_code
_entity_poly.pdbx_strand_id
1 'polypeptide(L)'
;MKSEICEAISYKKIITFFYEGGVRKVEPHCHGKTTAGNEGLRGYQTEGYTKSGKYGWKMYDLTKAKRIEVINEKFNVRNGYKKGDKGMSVIYCEI
;
A
#
# COMPACT_ATOMS: atom_id res chain seq x y z
N MET A 1 4.27 -0.63 12.71
CA MET A 1 3.98 -0.75 11.29
C MET A 1 2.59 -0.25 10.94
N LYS A 2 1.53 -0.77 11.56
CA LYS A 2 0.16 -0.34 11.27
C LYS A 2 -0.02 1.17 11.43
N SER A 3 0.47 1.75 12.52
CA SER A 3 0.28 3.17 12.79
C SER A 3 0.96 4.05 11.74
N GLU A 4 2.13 3.66 11.26
CA GLU A 4 2.85 4.42 10.23
C GLU A 4 2.10 4.40 8.91
N ILE A 5 1.59 3.24 8.52
CA ILE A 5 0.85 3.10 7.26
C ILE A 5 -0.49 3.82 7.35
N CYS A 6 -1.20 3.68 8.46
CA CYS A 6 -2.47 4.37 8.64
C CYS A 6 -2.28 5.89 8.67
N GLU A 7 -1.20 6.37 9.28
CA GLU A 7 -0.87 7.79 9.25
C GLU A 7 -0.60 8.26 7.82
N ALA A 8 0.19 7.49 7.05
CA ALA A 8 0.46 7.81 5.66
C ALA A 8 -0.82 7.89 4.83
N ILE A 9 -1.74 6.95 5.04
CA ILE A 9 -3.04 6.95 4.35
C ILE A 9 -3.84 8.19 4.74
N SER A 10 -3.90 8.49 6.03
CA SER A 10 -4.65 9.63 6.56
C SER A 10 -4.18 10.96 5.99
N TYR A 11 -2.87 11.13 5.86
CA TYR A 11 -2.28 12.36 5.32
C TYR A 11 -2.00 12.29 3.82
N LYS A 12 -2.36 11.21 3.18
CA LYS A 12 -2.12 10.96 1.75
C LYS A 12 -0.65 11.13 1.38
N LYS A 13 0.22 10.49 2.15
CA LYS A 13 1.65 10.49 1.89
C LYS A 13 2.09 9.19 1.24
N ILE A 14 3.05 9.31 0.33
CA ILE A 14 3.63 8.18 -0.37
C ILE A 14 4.55 7.41 0.57
N ILE A 15 4.59 6.09 0.41
CA ILE A 15 5.52 5.23 1.14
C ILE A 15 6.45 4.50 0.19
N THR A 16 7.61 4.12 0.69
CA THR A 16 8.53 3.24 -0.01
C THR A 16 8.82 2.04 0.86
N PHE A 17 9.06 0.90 0.23
CA PHE A 17 9.47 -0.31 0.94
C PHE A 17 10.14 -1.28 -0.02
N PHE A 18 10.97 -2.17 0.54
CA PHE A 18 11.54 -3.26 -0.21
C PHE A 18 10.56 -4.43 -0.23
N TYR A 19 10.33 -4.98 -1.40
CA TYR A 19 9.36 -6.05 -1.58
C TYR A 19 9.78 -6.95 -2.75
N GLU A 20 10.06 -8.21 -2.47
CA GLU A 20 10.34 -9.22 -3.49
C GLU A 20 11.19 -8.72 -4.67
N GLY A 21 12.44 -8.42 -4.39
CA GLY A 21 13.42 -8.10 -5.42
C GLY A 21 13.80 -6.64 -5.55
N GLY A 22 13.07 -5.70 -5.00
CA GLY A 22 13.44 -4.29 -5.10
C GLY A 22 12.56 -3.33 -4.34
N VAL A 23 12.97 -2.08 -4.35
CA VAL A 23 12.23 -1.01 -3.68
C VAL A 23 11.04 -0.59 -4.53
N ARG A 24 9.90 -0.38 -3.87
CA ARG A 24 8.65 0.05 -4.49
C ARG A 24 8.24 1.40 -3.92
N LYS A 25 7.75 2.28 -4.78
CA LYS A 25 7.17 3.56 -4.36
C LYS A 25 5.67 3.49 -4.60
N VAL A 26 4.90 3.67 -3.53
CA VAL A 26 3.48 3.32 -3.52
C VAL A 26 2.65 4.39 -2.84
N GLU A 27 1.49 4.67 -3.42
CA GLU A 27 0.45 5.52 -2.84
C GLU A 27 -0.50 4.61 -2.03
N PRO A 28 -0.42 4.61 -0.68
CA PRO A 28 -1.22 3.69 0.12
C PRO A 28 -2.67 4.15 0.21
N HIS A 29 -3.61 3.24 -0.05
CA HIS A 29 -5.03 3.56 -0.02
C HIS A 29 -5.83 2.81 1.04
N CYS A 30 -5.50 1.55 1.30
CA CYS A 30 -6.24 0.73 2.27
C CYS A 30 -5.29 -0.25 2.93
N HIS A 31 -5.32 -0.30 4.26
CA HIS A 31 -4.50 -1.18 5.06
C HIS A 31 -5.39 -2.03 5.94
N GLY A 32 -5.17 -3.32 5.94
CA GLY A 32 -6.01 -4.21 6.70
C GLY A 32 -5.49 -5.64 6.69
N LYS A 33 -6.39 -6.55 7.07
CA LYS A 33 -6.14 -7.98 6.99
C LYS A 33 -6.82 -8.51 5.74
N THR A 34 -6.04 -9.15 4.88
CA THR A 34 -6.58 -9.68 3.63
C THR A 34 -7.45 -10.90 3.87
N THR A 35 -8.22 -11.29 2.85
CA THR A 35 -9.05 -12.50 2.91
C THR A 35 -8.19 -13.76 3.07
N ALA A 36 -6.91 -13.69 2.69
CA ALA A 36 -5.96 -14.78 2.92
C ALA A 36 -5.44 -14.83 4.36
N GLY A 37 -5.79 -13.85 5.20
CA GLY A 37 -5.40 -13.81 6.60
C GLY A 37 -4.10 -13.08 6.90
N ASN A 38 -3.50 -12.43 5.93
CA ASN A 38 -2.25 -11.69 6.10
C ASN A 38 -2.49 -10.19 6.21
N GLU A 39 -1.58 -9.49 6.89
CA GLU A 39 -1.58 -8.03 6.86
C GLU A 39 -1.30 -7.59 5.43
N GLY A 40 -2.14 -6.71 4.88
CA GLY A 40 -2.06 -6.31 3.49
C GLY A 40 -2.23 -4.83 3.27
N LEU A 41 -1.78 -4.39 2.10
CA LEU A 41 -1.89 -3.01 1.68
C LEU A 41 -2.38 -2.97 0.23
N ARG A 42 -3.49 -2.28 0.02
CA ARG A 42 -3.93 -1.91 -1.32
C ARG A 42 -3.30 -0.57 -1.64
N GLY A 43 -2.44 -0.53 -2.65
CA GLY A 43 -1.77 0.68 -3.04
C GLY A 43 -1.58 0.79 -4.53
N TYR A 44 -1.29 2.00 -4.99
CA TYR A 44 -0.99 2.27 -6.38
C TYR A 44 0.51 2.49 -6.54
N GLN A 45 1.19 1.58 -7.21
CA GLN A 45 2.64 1.69 -7.41
C GLN A 45 2.93 2.67 -8.53
N THR A 46 3.78 3.67 -8.25
CA THR A 46 4.14 4.69 -9.23
C THR A 46 5.55 4.54 -9.77
N GLU A 47 6.45 3.96 -8.98
CA GLU A 47 7.87 3.83 -9.36
C GLU A 47 8.47 2.60 -8.70
N GLY A 48 9.66 2.25 -9.16
CA GLY A 48 10.47 1.22 -8.56
C GLY A 48 10.35 -0.13 -9.25
N TYR A 49 10.81 -1.16 -8.54
CA TYR A 49 10.85 -2.51 -9.08
C TYR A 49 9.45 -3.13 -9.17
N THR A 50 9.21 -3.87 -10.23
CA THR A 50 8.00 -4.68 -10.38
C THR A 50 8.31 -5.93 -11.19
N LYS A 51 7.82 -7.07 -10.73
CA LYS A 51 8.01 -8.34 -11.44
C LYS A 51 7.23 -8.39 -12.74
N SER A 52 6.06 -7.78 -12.76
CA SER A 52 5.20 -7.79 -13.96
C SER A 52 5.61 -6.78 -15.02
N GLY A 53 6.50 -5.83 -14.67
CA GLY A 53 6.84 -4.71 -15.53
C GLY A 53 5.75 -3.65 -15.62
N LYS A 54 4.72 -3.73 -14.79
CA LYS A 54 3.57 -2.82 -14.82
C LYS A 54 3.39 -2.14 -13.47
N TYR A 55 3.10 -0.85 -13.51
CA TYR A 55 2.70 -0.06 -12.35
C TYR A 55 1.17 -0.10 -12.18
N GLY A 56 0.68 0.52 -11.13
CA GLY A 56 -0.74 0.64 -10.88
C GLY A 56 -1.17 -0.06 -9.59
N TRP A 57 -2.44 -0.47 -9.56
CA TRP A 57 -3.04 -1.08 -8.38
C TRP A 57 -2.39 -2.42 -8.03
N LYS A 58 -2.00 -2.57 -6.78
CA LYS A 58 -1.40 -3.79 -6.24
C LYS A 58 -1.99 -4.09 -4.87
N MET A 59 -2.01 -5.37 -4.53
CA MET A 59 -2.24 -5.82 -3.16
C MET A 59 -0.91 -6.39 -2.66
N TYR A 60 -0.34 -5.76 -1.64
CA TYR A 60 0.92 -6.21 -1.06
C TYR A 60 0.67 -6.99 0.21
N ASP A 61 1.38 -8.11 0.35
CA ASP A 61 1.44 -8.87 1.59
C ASP A 61 2.53 -8.23 2.45
N LEU A 62 2.14 -7.45 3.44
CA LEU A 62 3.09 -6.68 4.24
C LEU A 62 4.02 -7.53 5.10
N THR A 63 3.72 -8.84 5.25
CA THR A 63 4.66 -9.74 5.93
C THR A 63 5.95 -9.90 5.14
N LYS A 64 5.93 -9.59 3.85
CA LYS A 64 7.09 -9.64 2.96
C LYS A 64 7.76 -8.28 2.76
N ALA A 65 7.17 -7.22 3.28
CA ALA A 65 7.70 -5.86 3.10
C ALA A 65 8.77 -5.56 4.15
N LYS A 66 9.82 -4.88 3.72
CA LYS A 66 10.93 -4.46 4.60
C LYS A 66 11.22 -2.98 4.40
N ARG A 67 11.73 -2.34 5.45
CA ARG A 67 12.15 -0.92 5.39
C ARG A 67 11.03 -0.02 4.90
N ILE A 68 9.89 -0.10 5.55
CA ILE A 68 8.75 0.77 5.21
C ILE A 68 9.08 2.18 5.70
N GLU A 69 9.05 3.13 4.78
CA GLU A 69 9.32 4.54 5.09
C GLU A 69 8.23 5.42 4.50
N VAL A 70 7.78 6.38 5.29
CA VAL A 70 6.86 7.41 4.81
C VAL A 70 7.70 8.57 4.31
N ILE A 71 7.53 8.93 3.04
CA ILE A 71 8.30 10.03 2.45
C ILE A 71 7.48 11.31 2.45
N ASN A 72 8.15 12.46 2.28
CA ASN A 72 7.48 13.76 2.32
C ASN A 72 6.95 14.15 0.94
N GLU A 73 6.16 13.26 0.34
CA GLU A 73 5.45 13.51 -0.92
C GLU A 73 4.00 13.11 -0.72
N LYS A 74 3.10 13.94 -1.21
CA LYS A 74 1.65 13.69 -1.13
C LYS A 74 1.11 13.20 -2.45
N PHE A 75 -0.03 12.55 -2.40
CA PHE A 75 -0.74 12.08 -3.58
C PHE A 75 -2.22 12.42 -3.47
N ASN A 76 -2.91 12.37 -4.60
CA ASN A 76 -4.37 12.46 -4.63
C ASN A 76 -4.94 11.04 -4.77
N VAL A 77 -6.14 10.82 -4.24
CA VAL A 77 -6.81 9.53 -4.37
C VAL A 77 -6.89 9.16 -5.84
N ARG A 78 -6.42 7.95 -6.18
CA ARG A 78 -6.43 7.49 -7.56
C ARG A 78 -7.83 7.10 -8.01
N ASN A 79 -8.12 7.38 -9.27
CA ASN A 79 -9.33 6.91 -9.90
C ASN A 79 -9.39 5.39 -9.84
N GLY A 80 -10.56 4.86 -9.63
CA GLY A 80 -10.75 3.42 -9.52
C GLY A 80 -10.66 2.89 -8.09
N TYR A 81 -10.24 3.71 -7.12
CA TYR A 81 -10.25 3.29 -5.73
C TYR A 81 -11.69 3.17 -5.22
N LYS A 82 -11.97 2.08 -4.54
CA LYS A 82 -13.28 1.84 -3.93
C LYS A 82 -13.10 1.55 -2.45
N LYS A 83 -13.81 2.28 -1.61
CA LYS A 83 -13.87 2.00 -0.18
C LYS A 83 -14.44 0.62 0.07
N GLY A 84 -14.08 0.01 1.21
CA GLY A 84 -14.56 -1.31 1.55
C GLY A 84 -13.95 -2.37 0.65
N ASP A 85 -12.65 -2.30 0.41
CA ASP A 85 -11.91 -3.22 -0.45
C ASP A 85 -12.29 -4.67 -0.17
N LYS A 86 -12.83 -5.36 -1.16
CA LYS A 86 -13.27 -6.75 -1.03
C LYS A 86 -12.12 -7.73 -0.81
N GLY A 87 -10.89 -7.32 -1.08
CA GLY A 87 -9.70 -8.12 -0.78
C GLY A 87 -9.32 -8.10 0.70
N MET A 88 -10.00 -7.28 1.51
CA MET A 88 -9.75 -7.17 2.94
C MET A 88 -10.89 -7.79 3.74
N SER A 89 -10.57 -8.69 4.68
CA SER A 89 -11.55 -9.20 5.64
C SER A 89 -11.75 -8.24 6.80
N VAL A 90 -10.69 -7.49 7.16
CA VAL A 90 -10.75 -6.44 8.17
C VAL A 90 -10.00 -5.24 7.63
N ILE A 91 -10.59 -4.06 7.71
CA ILE A 91 -9.94 -2.81 7.30
C ILE A 91 -9.51 -2.07 8.55
N TYR A 92 -8.21 -1.80 8.67
CA TYR A 92 -7.69 -1.02 9.79
C TYR A 92 -7.77 0.47 9.50
N CYS A 93 -7.51 0.86 8.27
CA CYS A 93 -7.61 2.25 7.83
C CYS A 93 -7.71 2.30 6.30
N GLU A 94 -8.41 3.31 5.80
CA GLU A 94 -8.56 3.53 4.36
C GLU A 94 -8.83 5.01 4.10
N ILE A 95 -8.63 5.42 2.85
CA ILE A 95 -8.97 6.78 2.44
C ILE A 95 -10.48 6.95 2.44
#